data_004d66781e330b7370cade36c73f0513
#
_entry.id   004d66781e330b7370cade36c73f0513
#
_cell.length_a   1.000
_cell.length_b   1.000
_cell.length_c   1.000
_cell.angle_alpha   90.00
_cell.angle_beta   90.00
_cell.angle_gamma   90.00
#
_symmetry.space_group_name_H-M   'P 1'
#
loop_
_entity.id
_entity.type
_entity.pdbx_description
1 polymer ?
#
loop_
_entity_poly.entity_id
_entity_poly.type
_entity_poly.pdbx_seq_one_letter_code
_entity_poly.pdbx_strand_id
1 'polypeptide(L)'
;MSDAETARHSVGGEANAPSAFEQGFVPLSVPNIGELERRYVLEAVESGFVSSVGPFVSEFEERFAEYVGAGYAVATSSGTAALHVALILLGVERDDEVMVSDFTFVGSINPIAYLGARAVLVDSDASWDLDPDLVETELQRRVDAGEPLPKVLEVVHVLGQPADMDRLVEICERFGVAVLEDAAESLGATWTTGELAGRHTGTVGRIGCYSFNGNKVATTGGGGMLVTDDEALARRAKHLTTQAKVPDIGYLHDEVGYNYRLSNIAAGLGLAQLERLPGFLEAKHRIARRYDEAFVDLPLTLPPRIEGTESNDWLYSVLVPEDKGGRDAFIAHLKSHRVQGRALWRPLHAQPPFRGSSTLGGAVGDDLFARGVSLPCSTDLTEADQQRVVEAVLAFFA
;
A
#
# COMPACT_ATOMS: atom_id res chain seq x y z
N MET A 1 -28.01 -19.25 -44.15
CA MET A 1 -28.84 -18.79 -43.03
C MET A 1 -28.52 -19.72 -41.88
N SER A 2 -27.64 -19.32 -41.00
CA SER A 2 -27.44 -19.95 -39.70
C SER A 2 -26.91 -18.90 -38.79
N ASP A 3 -27.66 -18.60 -37.73
CA ASP A 3 -27.46 -17.58 -36.75
C ASP A 3 -26.22 -17.92 -35.91
N ALA A 4 -25.19 -17.10 -36.05
CA ALA A 4 -24.06 -17.08 -35.11
C ALA A 4 -24.44 -16.12 -33.96
N GLU A 5 -25.00 -16.67 -32.93
CA GLU A 5 -25.30 -16.03 -31.66
C GLU A 5 -23.97 -15.64 -30.98
N THR A 6 -23.67 -14.36 -31.02
CA THR A 6 -22.48 -13.78 -30.38
C THR A 6 -22.71 -13.82 -28.88
N ALA A 7 -22.18 -14.83 -28.22
CA ALA A 7 -22.10 -14.88 -26.76
C ALA A 7 -21.25 -13.68 -26.27
N ARG A 8 -21.92 -12.62 -25.84
CA ARG A 8 -21.29 -11.54 -25.05
C ARG A 8 -20.92 -12.17 -23.72
N HIS A 9 -19.65 -12.45 -23.51
CA HIS A 9 -19.10 -12.70 -22.19
C HIS A 9 -19.31 -11.42 -21.37
N SER A 10 -20.30 -11.45 -20.49
CA SER A 10 -20.36 -10.47 -19.40
C SER A 10 -19.12 -10.68 -18.54
N VAL A 11 -18.21 -9.74 -18.58
CA VAL A 11 -17.16 -9.64 -17.58
C VAL A 11 -17.88 -9.63 -16.25
N GLY A 12 -17.66 -10.68 -15.42
CA GLY A 12 -18.34 -10.87 -14.15
C GLY A 12 -18.17 -9.61 -13.32
N GLY A 13 -19.30 -8.93 -13.09
CA GLY A 13 -19.32 -7.75 -12.27
C GLY A 13 -18.84 -8.11 -10.86
N GLU A 14 -17.88 -7.37 -10.36
CA GLU A 14 -17.78 -7.15 -8.92
C GLU A 14 -19.20 -6.89 -8.42
N ALA A 15 -19.64 -7.66 -7.42
CA ALA A 15 -20.94 -7.45 -6.81
C ALA A 15 -21.02 -5.95 -6.48
N ASN A 16 -21.91 -5.21 -7.15
CA ASN A 16 -22.05 -3.76 -7.07
C ASN A 16 -21.92 -3.34 -5.62
N ALA A 17 -20.75 -2.79 -5.25
CA ALA A 17 -20.68 -2.01 -4.03
C ALA A 17 -21.78 -0.95 -4.17
N PRO A 18 -22.70 -0.81 -3.18
CA PRO A 18 -23.70 0.24 -3.21
C PRO A 18 -22.98 1.54 -3.52
N SER A 19 -23.52 2.35 -4.43
CA SER A 19 -22.82 3.59 -4.78
C SER A 19 -22.55 4.37 -3.50
N ALA A 20 -21.37 4.96 -3.34
CA ALA A 20 -21.03 5.82 -2.21
C ALA A 20 -22.03 6.99 -2.02
N PHE A 21 -22.95 7.16 -2.97
CA PHE A 21 -24.03 8.15 -3.01
C PHE A 21 -25.39 7.61 -2.53
N GLU A 22 -25.51 6.32 -2.16
CA GLU A 22 -26.75 5.84 -1.56
C GLU A 22 -26.94 6.48 -0.17
N GLN A 23 -28.06 7.19 0.00
CA GLN A 23 -28.37 7.88 1.24
C GLN A 23 -28.36 6.91 2.44
N GLY A 24 -27.53 7.22 3.44
CA GLY A 24 -27.40 6.45 4.66
C GLY A 24 -26.53 5.19 4.56
N PHE A 25 -25.75 4.99 3.48
CA PHE A 25 -24.71 3.97 3.42
C PHE A 25 -23.38 4.49 3.99
N VAL A 26 -22.69 3.70 4.80
CA VAL A 26 -21.38 4.04 5.36
C VAL A 26 -20.29 3.29 4.60
N PRO A 27 -19.52 3.96 3.71
CA PRO A 27 -18.47 3.33 2.91
C PRO A 27 -17.22 3.03 3.76
N LEU A 28 -16.38 2.13 3.26
CA LEU A 28 -15.16 1.69 3.94
C LEU A 28 -14.10 2.80 4.04
N SER A 29 -13.69 3.33 2.90
CA SER A 29 -12.69 4.39 2.77
C SER A 29 -12.87 5.08 1.43
N VAL A 30 -13.24 6.35 1.45
CA VAL A 30 -13.45 7.19 0.27
C VAL A 30 -12.50 8.40 0.31
N PRO A 31 -12.16 8.97 -0.85
CA PRO A 31 -11.37 10.19 -0.91
C PRO A 31 -12.06 11.35 -0.19
N ASN A 32 -11.33 12.05 0.66
CA ASN A 32 -11.80 13.29 1.28
C ASN A 32 -11.35 14.49 0.43
N ILE A 33 -12.26 14.99 -0.42
CA ILE A 33 -12.00 16.07 -1.37
C ILE A 33 -12.70 17.34 -0.90
N GLY A 34 -11.92 18.37 -0.61
CA GLY A 34 -12.39 19.67 -0.14
C GLY A 34 -12.18 20.80 -1.16
N GLU A 35 -12.20 22.03 -0.65
CA GLU A 35 -12.04 23.23 -1.46
C GLU A 35 -10.59 23.42 -1.95
N LEU A 36 -9.63 22.96 -1.14
CA LEU A 36 -8.22 23.08 -1.49
C LEU A 36 -7.89 22.24 -2.73
N GLU A 37 -8.36 21.00 -2.77
CA GLU A 37 -8.18 20.11 -3.93
C GLU A 37 -8.85 20.68 -5.19
N ARG A 38 -10.05 21.22 -5.07
CA ARG A 38 -10.74 21.88 -6.20
C ARG A 38 -9.93 23.04 -6.75
N ARG A 39 -9.35 23.86 -5.87
CA ARG A 39 -8.53 25.02 -6.25
C ARG A 39 -7.29 24.58 -7.02
N TYR A 40 -6.48 23.64 -6.52
CA TYR A 40 -5.27 23.19 -7.17
C TYR A 40 -5.55 22.50 -8.52
N VAL A 41 -6.60 21.68 -8.57
CA VAL A 41 -7.01 21.01 -9.82
C VAL A 41 -7.48 22.04 -10.85
N LEU A 42 -8.26 23.05 -10.44
CA LEU A 42 -8.72 24.12 -11.33
C LEU A 42 -7.53 24.94 -11.86
N GLU A 43 -6.58 25.31 -10.99
CA GLU A 43 -5.37 26.03 -11.38
C GLU A 43 -4.54 25.24 -12.40
N ALA A 44 -4.38 23.91 -12.22
CA ALA A 44 -3.72 23.06 -13.21
C ALA A 44 -4.43 23.10 -14.56
N VAL A 45 -5.76 23.07 -14.58
CA VAL A 45 -6.55 23.12 -15.82
C VAL A 45 -6.46 24.50 -16.49
N GLU A 46 -6.60 25.58 -15.73
CA GLU A 46 -6.54 26.95 -16.23
C GLU A 46 -5.14 27.31 -16.77
N SER A 47 -4.09 26.77 -16.18
CA SER A 47 -2.71 26.98 -16.66
C SER A 47 -2.43 26.31 -18.02
N GLY A 48 -3.26 25.34 -18.43
CA GLY A 48 -3.03 24.50 -19.62
C GLY A 48 -2.02 23.38 -19.41
N PHE A 49 -1.32 23.32 -18.26
CA PHE A 49 -0.41 22.22 -17.91
C PHE A 49 -1.20 21.06 -17.30
N VAL A 50 -1.83 20.25 -18.14
CA VAL A 50 -2.70 19.14 -17.70
C VAL A 50 -2.02 17.78 -17.73
N SER A 51 -0.94 17.62 -18.50
CA SER A 51 -0.23 16.36 -18.68
C SER A 51 0.90 16.20 -17.65
N SER A 52 1.90 15.40 -17.96
CA SER A 52 3.04 15.10 -17.08
C SER A 52 4.14 16.17 -17.06
N VAL A 53 3.87 17.34 -17.61
CA VAL A 53 4.74 18.53 -17.55
C VAL A 53 3.95 19.65 -16.87
N GLY A 54 4.53 20.25 -15.84
CA GLY A 54 3.93 21.36 -15.11
C GLY A 54 4.56 21.55 -13.73
N PRO A 55 4.36 22.72 -13.12
CA PRO A 55 5.04 23.07 -11.86
C PRO A 55 4.64 22.19 -10.68
N PHE A 56 3.40 21.74 -10.64
CA PHE A 56 2.90 20.95 -9.50
C PHE A 56 3.61 19.59 -9.34
N VAL A 57 4.11 18.99 -10.46
CA VAL A 57 4.83 17.72 -10.35
C VAL A 57 6.12 17.92 -9.55
N SER A 58 6.93 18.91 -9.90
CA SER A 58 8.18 19.19 -9.18
C SER A 58 7.93 19.65 -7.74
N GLU A 59 6.95 20.53 -7.53
CA GLU A 59 6.59 20.99 -6.19
C GLU A 59 6.08 19.85 -5.32
N PHE A 60 5.32 18.90 -5.87
CA PHE A 60 4.84 17.73 -5.12
C PHE A 60 5.99 16.80 -4.76
N GLU A 61 6.94 16.57 -5.67
CA GLU A 61 8.16 15.79 -5.39
C GLU A 61 8.97 16.43 -4.24
N GLU A 62 9.25 17.72 -4.32
CA GLU A 62 10.02 18.46 -3.31
C GLU A 62 9.35 18.44 -1.93
N ARG A 63 8.07 18.81 -1.87
CA ARG A 63 7.33 18.87 -0.60
C ARG A 63 7.06 17.49 0.00
N PHE A 64 6.92 16.47 -0.85
CA PHE A 64 6.77 15.10 -0.37
C PHE A 64 8.07 14.57 0.23
N ALA A 65 9.22 14.79 -0.45
CA ALA A 65 10.53 14.44 0.09
C ALA A 65 10.78 15.11 1.46
N GLU A 66 10.47 16.42 1.56
CA GLU A 66 10.57 17.17 2.82
C GLU A 66 9.67 16.58 3.91
N TYR A 67 8.41 16.25 3.57
CA TYR A 67 7.45 15.72 4.54
C TYR A 67 7.90 14.38 5.13
N VAL A 68 8.38 13.45 4.30
CA VAL A 68 8.81 12.12 4.78
C VAL A 68 10.27 12.12 5.28
N GLY A 69 11.03 13.19 5.04
CA GLY A 69 12.44 13.29 5.44
C GLY A 69 13.39 12.50 4.55
N ALA A 70 13.05 12.32 3.27
CA ALA A 70 13.91 11.69 2.27
C ALA A 70 14.70 12.74 1.46
N GLY A 71 15.85 12.36 0.92
CA GLY A 71 16.67 13.26 0.10
C GLY A 71 16.02 13.62 -1.23
N TYR A 72 15.33 12.67 -1.85
CA TYR A 72 14.72 12.82 -3.17
C TYR A 72 13.40 12.06 -3.27
N ALA A 73 12.48 12.60 -4.06
CA ALA A 73 11.24 11.94 -4.45
C ALA A 73 11.01 12.02 -5.96
N VAL A 74 10.44 10.97 -6.55
CA VAL A 74 10.09 10.89 -7.95
C VAL A 74 8.64 10.42 -8.09
N ALA A 75 7.77 11.31 -8.57
CA ALA A 75 6.35 11.01 -8.74
C ALA A 75 6.11 10.05 -9.91
N THR A 76 5.24 9.06 -9.68
CA THR A 76 4.90 8.02 -10.64
C THR A 76 3.39 7.90 -10.85
N SER A 77 2.97 7.21 -11.91
CA SER A 77 1.55 7.02 -12.25
C SER A 77 0.80 6.08 -11.31
N SER A 78 1.51 5.30 -10.49
CA SER A 78 0.94 4.42 -9.45
C SER A 78 2.03 3.92 -8.50
N GLY A 79 1.67 3.42 -7.31
CA GLY A 79 2.59 2.72 -6.42
C GLY A 79 3.25 1.50 -7.07
N THR A 80 2.49 0.72 -7.83
CA THR A 80 3.02 -0.42 -8.62
C THR A 80 4.07 0.01 -9.64
N ALA A 81 3.90 1.18 -10.28
CA ALA A 81 4.91 1.74 -11.18
C ALA A 81 6.18 2.18 -10.41
N ALA A 82 6.02 2.72 -9.21
CA ALA A 82 7.15 3.04 -8.33
C ALA A 82 7.93 1.79 -7.95
N LEU A 83 7.26 0.73 -7.48
CA LEU A 83 7.88 -0.56 -7.14
C LEU A 83 8.58 -1.19 -8.34
N HIS A 84 7.97 -1.17 -9.53
CA HIS A 84 8.60 -1.70 -10.75
C HIS A 84 9.92 -1.00 -11.07
N VAL A 85 9.94 0.33 -11.02
CA VAL A 85 11.17 1.09 -11.24
C VAL A 85 12.16 0.86 -10.12
N ALA A 86 11.74 0.78 -8.87
CA ALA A 86 12.60 0.50 -7.72
C ALA A 86 13.34 -0.85 -7.86
N LEU A 87 12.65 -1.91 -8.26
CA LEU A 87 13.26 -3.22 -8.50
C LEU A 87 14.31 -3.17 -9.63
N ILE A 88 14.03 -2.45 -10.73
CA ILE A 88 15.01 -2.22 -11.80
C ILE A 88 16.25 -1.50 -11.25
N LEU A 89 16.05 -0.45 -10.45
CA LEU A 89 17.15 0.33 -9.87
C LEU A 89 18.00 -0.49 -8.89
N LEU A 90 17.39 -1.45 -8.19
CA LEU A 90 18.09 -2.40 -7.32
C LEU A 90 18.73 -3.56 -8.09
N GLY A 91 18.65 -3.53 -9.41
CA GLY A 91 19.32 -4.47 -10.31
C GLY A 91 18.65 -5.83 -10.40
N VAL A 92 17.32 -5.90 -10.15
CA VAL A 92 16.55 -7.13 -10.34
C VAL A 92 16.38 -7.41 -11.83
N GLU A 93 16.78 -8.59 -12.24
CA GLU A 93 16.71 -9.08 -13.62
C GLU A 93 15.86 -10.37 -13.69
N ARG A 94 15.67 -10.87 -14.90
CA ARG A 94 15.00 -12.16 -15.13
C ARG A 94 15.69 -13.28 -14.37
N ASP A 95 14.90 -14.14 -13.75
CA ASP A 95 15.31 -15.29 -12.95
C ASP A 95 16.00 -14.96 -11.60
N ASP A 96 16.21 -13.68 -11.28
CA ASP A 96 16.55 -13.28 -9.92
C ASP A 96 15.42 -13.61 -8.94
N GLU A 97 15.73 -13.65 -7.66
CA GLU A 97 14.72 -13.83 -6.61
C GLU A 97 14.55 -12.56 -5.78
N VAL A 98 13.29 -12.27 -5.45
CA VAL A 98 12.88 -11.20 -4.53
C VAL A 98 12.05 -11.81 -3.42
N MET A 99 12.47 -11.62 -2.16
CA MET A 99 11.62 -11.94 -1.01
C MET A 99 10.59 -10.83 -0.84
N VAL A 100 9.33 -11.19 -0.57
CA VAL A 100 8.23 -10.25 -0.41
C VAL A 100 7.18 -10.80 0.55
N SER A 101 6.45 -9.93 1.27
CA SER A 101 5.34 -10.33 2.14
C SER A 101 4.32 -11.17 1.37
N ASP A 102 3.91 -12.30 1.94
CA ASP A 102 2.84 -13.15 1.38
C ASP A 102 1.44 -12.54 1.61
N PHE A 103 1.26 -11.89 2.76
CA PHE A 103 0.04 -11.19 3.11
C PHE A 103 0.14 -9.72 2.71
N THR A 104 -0.23 -9.41 1.49
CA THR A 104 -0.25 -8.04 0.94
C THR A 104 -1.19 -7.95 -0.26
N PHE A 105 -1.37 -6.73 -0.75
CA PHE A 105 -2.04 -6.49 -2.02
C PHE A 105 -1.16 -6.94 -3.20
N VAL A 106 -1.79 -7.44 -4.25
CA VAL A 106 -1.09 -7.95 -5.46
C VAL A 106 -0.19 -6.90 -6.15
N GLY A 107 -0.36 -5.62 -5.81
CA GLY A 107 0.47 -4.52 -6.30
C GLY A 107 1.95 -4.64 -5.95
N SER A 108 2.29 -5.30 -4.83
CA SER A 108 3.66 -5.55 -4.39
C SER A 108 4.36 -6.61 -5.28
N ILE A 109 3.72 -7.75 -5.50
CA ILE A 109 4.34 -8.88 -6.23
C ILE A 109 4.32 -8.71 -7.76
N ASN A 110 3.34 -8.01 -8.33
CA ASN A 110 3.23 -7.88 -9.79
C ASN A 110 4.49 -7.32 -10.46
N PRO A 111 5.19 -6.30 -9.92
CA PRO A 111 6.44 -5.79 -10.48
C PRO A 111 7.54 -6.83 -10.57
N ILE A 112 7.63 -7.75 -9.62
CA ILE A 112 8.57 -8.88 -9.65
C ILE A 112 8.29 -9.75 -10.89
N ALA A 113 7.00 -10.07 -11.12
CA ALA A 113 6.59 -10.85 -12.28
C ALA A 113 6.80 -10.10 -13.61
N TYR A 114 6.64 -8.76 -13.65
CA TYR A 114 6.90 -7.96 -14.85
C TYR A 114 8.36 -8.07 -15.32
N LEU A 115 9.28 -8.17 -14.38
CA LEU A 115 10.72 -8.35 -14.66
C LEU A 115 11.07 -9.80 -15.06
N GLY A 116 10.16 -10.74 -14.88
CA GLY A 116 10.42 -12.17 -15.04
C GLY A 116 11.27 -12.75 -13.91
N ALA A 117 11.37 -12.04 -12.80
CA ALA A 117 11.96 -12.50 -11.55
C ALA A 117 11.00 -13.43 -10.79
N ARG A 118 11.51 -14.14 -9.78
CA ARG A 118 10.77 -15.08 -8.97
C ARG A 118 10.53 -14.51 -7.58
N ALA A 119 9.31 -14.61 -7.09
CA ALA A 119 8.98 -14.24 -5.72
C ALA A 119 9.27 -15.39 -4.75
N VAL A 120 9.87 -15.07 -3.60
CA VAL A 120 9.92 -15.90 -2.40
C VAL A 120 8.98 -15.26 -1.39
N LEU A 121 7.85 -15.87 -1.15
CA LEU A 121 6.78 -15.35 -0.30
C LEU A 121 7.11 -15.63 1.17
N VAL A 122 7.03 -14.61 2.02
CA VAL A 122 7.32 -14.70 3.44
C VAL A 122 6.05 -14.41 4.22
N ASP A 123 5.66 -15.32 5.09
CA ASP A 123 4.50 -15.18 5.98
C ASP A 123 4.67 -14.01 6.96
N SER A 124 3.59 -13.67 7.61
CA SER A 124 3.55 -12.64 8.64
C SER A 124 3.78 -13.23 10.04
N ASP A 125 4.16 -12.36 10.96
CA ASP A 125 4.15 -12.64 12.40
C ASP A 125 2.87 -12.07 13.08
N ALA A 126 2.91 -11.93 14.40
CA ALA A 126 1.80 -11.40 15.19
C ALA A 126 1.52 -9.91 14.95
N SER A 127 2.42 -9.18 14.33
CA SER A 127 2.24 -7.78 13.90
C SER A 127 1.42 -7.65 12.62
N TRP A 128 1.18 -8.74 11.91
CA TRP A 128 0.63 -8.87 10.55
C TRP A 128 1.59 -8.45 9.45
N ASP A 129 2.76 -7.95 9.80
CA ASP A 129 3.86 -7.65 8.88
C ASP A 129 4.75 -8.89 8.66
N LEU A 130 5.64 -8.80 7.70
CA LEU A 130 6.58 -9.86 7.32
C LEU A 130 7.42 -10.31 8.51
N ASP A 131 7.51 -11.63 8.74
CA ASP A 131 8.23 -12.25 9.86
C ASP A 131 9.76 -12.23 9.65
N PRO A 132 10.53 -11.47 10.48
CA PRO A 132 11.99 -11.40 10.37
C PRO A 132 12.69 -12.74 10.67
N ASP A 133 12.11 -13.62 11.50
CA ASP A 133 12.69 -14.93 11.82
C ASP A 133 12.71 -15.84 10.60
N LEU A 134 11.65 -15.80 9.78
CA LEU A 134 11.59 -16.55 8.54
C LEU A 134 12.62 -16.05 7.52
N VAL A 135 12.80 -14.72 7.42
CA VAL A 135 13.83 -14.12 6.55
C VAL A 135 15.22 -14.57 6.96
N GLU A 136 15.57 -14.39 8.23
CA GLU A 136 16.88 -14.75 8.76
C GLU A 136 17.20 -16.23 8.58
N THR A 137 16.23 -17.10 8.91
CA THR A 137 16.36 -18.57 8.79
C THR A 137 16.61 -18.97 7.34
N GLU A 138 15.87 -18.42 6.38
CA GLU A 138 16.03 -18.79 4.97
C GLU A 138 17.34 -18.25 4.40
N LEU A 139 17.75 -17.04 4.71
CA LEU A 139 19.02 -16.47 4.25
C LEU A 139 20.20 -17.28 4.80
N GLN A 140 20.16 -17.64 6.09
CA GLN A 140 21.22 -18.48 6.69
C GLN A 140 21.23 -19.88 6.08
N ARG A 141 20.07 -20.52 5.88
CA ARG A 141 19.97 -21.84 5.22
C ARG A 141 20.62 -21.81 3.83
N ARG A 142 20.39 -20.74 3.05
CA ARG A 142 20.98 -20.61 1.72
C ARG A 142 22.48 -20.45 1.75
N VAL A 143 23.00 -19.66 2.67
CA VAL A 143 24.45 -19.52 2.87
C VAL A 143 25.08 -20.87 3.20
N ASP A 144 24.48 -21.61 4.14
CA ASP A 144 25.00 -22.91 4.56
C ASP A 144 24.94 -23.96 3.45
N ALA A 145 23.95 -23.85 2.55
CA ALA A 145 23.80 -24.73 1.39
C ALA A 145 24.59 -24.27 0.16
N GLY A 146 25.21 -23.10 0.19
CA GLY A 146 25.87 -22.49 -0.99
C GLY A 146 24.91 -22.12 -2.11
N GLU A 147 23.64 -21.83 -1.78
CA GLU A 147 22.61 -21.39 -2.72
C GLU A 147 22.65 -19.87 -2.92
N PRO A 148 22.19 -19.36 -4.09
CA PRO A 148 22.09 -17.92 -4.33
C PRO A 148 21.15 -17.25 -3.32
N LEU A 149 21.51 -16.04 -2.86
CA LEU A 149 20.66 -15.20 -2.06
C LEU A 149 19.69 -14.40 -2.92
N PRO A 150 18.49 -14.05 -2.40
CA PRO A 150 17.59 -13.11 -3.05
C PRO A 150 18.29 -11.76 -3.28
N LYS A 151 17.96 -11.08 -4.37
CA LYS A 151 18.53 -9.78 -4.70
C LYS A 151 18.02 -8.68 -3.79
N VAL A 152 16.72 -8.75 -3.46
CA VAL A 152 15.98 -7.75 -2.72
C VAL A 152 15.06 -8.44 -1.70
N LEU A 153 14.93 -7.82 -0.53
CA LEU A 153 13.80 -8.00 0.39
C LEU A 153 12.87 -6.80 0.20
N GLU A 154 11.64 -7.05 -0.27
CA GLU A 154 10.56 -6.07 -0.35
C GLU A 154 9.70 -6.19 0.90
N VAL A 155 9.79 -5.18 1.78
CA VAL A 155 9.04 -5.10 3.04
C VAL A 155 7.80 -4.26 2.83
N VAL A 156 6.63 -4.84 3.06
CA VAL A 156 5.35 -4.11 3.02
C VAL A 156 4.98 -3.70 4.45
N HIS A 157 4.63 -2.44 4.64
CA HIS A 157 4.06 -1.93 5.91
C HIS A 157 2.54 -2.12 5.86
N VAL A 158 2.10 -3.31 6.24
CA VAL A 158 0.74 -3.81 6.02
C VAL A 158 -0.29 -3.00 6.79
N LEU A 159 -1.35 -2.56 6.11
CA LEU A 159 -2.46 -1.78 6.68
C LEU A 159 -2.04 -0.49 7.41
N GLY A 160 -0.80 -0.03 7.16
CA GLY A 160 -0.26 1.18 7.75
C GLY A 160 0.52 0.97 9.05
N GLN A 161 0.77 -0.28 9.43
CA GLN A 161 1.62 -0.64 10.58
C GLN A 161 3.09 -0.61 10.13
N PRO A 162 4.01 0.09 10.84
CA PRO A 162 5.44 -0.03 10.57
C PRO A 162 5.96 -1.44 10.90
N ALA A 163 6.59 -2.09 9.91
CA ALA A 163 7.27 -3.37 10.11
C ALA A 163 8.51 -3.22 11.01
N ASP A 164 9.06 -4.34 11.51
CA ASP A 164 10.29 -4.38 12.32
C ASP A 164 11.54 -4.13 11.44
N MET A 165 11.68 -2.87 11.01
CA MET A 165 12.76 -2.48 10.10
C MET A 165 14.14 -2.47 10.76
N ASP A 166 14.25 -2.20 12.06
CA ASP A 166 15.52 -2.28 12.78
C ASP A 166 16.12 -3.67 12.59
N ARG A 167 15.33 -4.71 12.81
CA ARG A 167 15.76 -6.09 12.68
C ARG A 167 15.95 -6.52 11.22
N LEU A 168 15.01 -6.18 10.33
CA LEU A 168 15.07 -6.56 8.92
C LEU A 168 16.28 -5.95 8.20
N VAL A 169 16.61 -4.70 8.50
CA VAL A 169 17.80 -4.03 7.94
C VAL A 169 19.08 -4.69 8.45
N GLU A 170 19.20 -4.97 9.76
CA GLU A 170 20.36 -5.67 10.33
C GLU A 170 20.58 -7.02 9.65
N ILE A 171 19.50 -7.81 9.47
CA ILE A 171 19.55 -9.10 8.77
C ILE A 171 20.05 -8.90 7.33
N CYS A 172 19.42 -8.01 6.58
CA CYS A 172 19.74 -7.79 5.18
C CYS A 172 21.17 -7.27 4.96
N GLU A 173 21.65 -6.37 5.80
CA GLU A 173 23.05 -5.89 5.77
C GLU A 173 24.04 -7.03 5.98
N ARG A 174 23.80 -7.92 6.94
CA ARG A 174 24.63 -9.07 7.22
C ARG A 174 24.78 -10.02 6.02
N PHE A 175 23.70 -10.18 5.23
CA PHE A 175 23.67 -11.05 4.07
C PHE A 175 23.92 -10.33 2.71
N GLY A 176 24.01 -9.01 2.72
CA GLY A 176 24.20 -8.21 1.51
C GLY A 176 22.97 -8.16 0.59
N VAL A 177 21.76 -8.28 1.16
CA VAL A 177 20.47 -8.18 0.47
C VAL A 177 19.99 -6.74 0.49
N ALA A 178 19.54 -6.19 -0.63
CA ALA A 178 19.01 -4.83 -0.66
C ALA A 178 17.57 -4.80 -0.08
N VAL A 179 17.23 -3.72 0.66
CA VAL A 179 15.89 -3.53 1.22
C VAL A 179 15.12 -2.51 0.38
N LEU A 180 13.93 -2.89 -0.06
CA LEU A 180 12.90 -2.07 -0.68
C LEU A 180 11.71 -1.96 0.27
N GLU A 181 11.24 -0.75 0.55
CA GLU A 181 10.03 -0.56 1.34
C GLU A 181 8.81 -0.30 0.45
N ASP A 182 7.79 -1.14 0.55
CA ASP A 182 6.46 -0.85 0.04
C ASP A 182 5.64 -0.15 1.13
N ALA A 183 5.70 1.18 1.10
CA ALA A 183 4.96 2.08 1.99
C ALA A 183 3.63 2.56 1.36
N ALA A 184 3.09 1.80 0.40
CA ALA A 184 1.85 2.16 -0.30
C ALA A 184 0.64 2.34 0.63
N GLU A 185 0.70 1.84 1.84
CA GLU A 185 -0.39 1.84 2.83
C GLU A 185 -0.06 2.66 4.08
N SER A 186 1.20 3.09 4.23
CA SER A 186 1.72 3.58 5.50
C SER A 186 2.17 5.05 5.50
N LEU A 187 1.75 5.85 4.51
CA LEU A 187 2.08 7.28 4.51
C LEU A 187 1.66 7.95 5.84
N GLY A 188 2.62 8.55 6.52
CA GLY A 188 2.46 9.20 7.82
C GLY A 188 2.69 8.27 9.03
N ALA A 189 2.88 6.97 8.82
CA ALA A 189 3.30 6.07 9.89
C ALA A 189 4.79 6.24 10.22
N THR A 190 5.16 6.09 11.49
CA THR A 190 6.52 6.36 11.99
C THR A 190 6.94 5.38 13.08
N TRP A 191 8.24 5.26 13.30
CA TRP A 191 8.79 4.70 14.54
C TRP A 191 8.94 5.80 15.59
N THR A 192 8.59 5.52 16.84
CA THR A 192 8.59 6.50 17.94
C THR A 192 9.72 6.26 18.93
N THR A 193 10.39 5.12 18.86
CA THR A 193 11.51 4.72 19.74
C THR A 193 12.62 4.05 18.94
N GLY A 194 13.75 3.77 19.56
CA GLY A 194 14.90 3.10 18.94
C GLY A 194 15.72 4.01 18.00
N GLU A 195 16.51 3.40 17.14
CA GLU A 195 17.37 4.13 16.19
C GLU A 195 16.58 4.79 15.06
N LEU A 196 15.39 4.26 14.78
CA LEU A 196 14.48 4.77 13.75
C LEU A 196 13.51 5.85 14.28
N ALA A 197 13.61 6.26 15.55
CA ALA A 197 12.69 7.23 16.15
C ALA A 197 12.55 8.51 15.30
N GLY A 198 11.31 8.85 14.94
CA GLY A 198 10.96 10.00 14.11
C GLY A 198 11.08 9.76 12.60
N ARG A 199 11.56 8.60 12.14
CA ARG A 199 11.59 8.27 10.72
C ARG A 199 10.21 7.81 10.23
N HIS A 200 9.87 8.18 8.99
CA HIS A 200 8.70 7.69 8.28
C HIS A 200 8.96 6.34 7.62
N THR A 201 7.95 5.46 7.60
CA THR A 201 7.97 4.26 6.74
C THR A 201 8.25 4.66 5.29
N GLY A 202 9.04 3.86 4.59
CA GLY A 202 9.51 4.15 3.23
C GLY A 202 10.81 4.95 3.16
N THR A 203 11.45 5.27 4.31
CA THR A 203 12.70 6.06 4.35
C THR A 203 13.88 5.33 4.98
N VAL A 204 13.72 4.06 5.35
CA VAL A 204 14.75 3.26 6.04
C VAL A 204 15.50 2.38 5.06
N GLY A 205 14.80 1.73 4.13
CA GLY A 205 15.39 0.94 3.07
C GLY A 205 16.13 1.80 2.03
N ARG A 206 16.73 1.16 1.06
CA ARG A 206 17.47 1.87 0.00
C ARG A 206 16.56 2.69 -0.91
N ILE A 207 15.33 2.23 -1.11
CA ILE A 207 14.24 2.89 -1.84
C ILE A 207 12.93 2.62 -1.11
N GLY A 208 12.07 3.62 -1.02
CA GLY A 208 10.70 3.48 -0.56
C GLY A 208 9.69 3.86 -1.64
N CYS A 209 8.54 3.19 -1.64
CA CYS A 209 7.48 3.40 -2.63
C CYS A 209 6.14 3.65 -1.95
N TYR A 210 5.44 4.70 -2.36
CA TYR A 210 4.12 5.08 -1.85
C TYR A 210 3.05 5.02 -2.93
N SER A 211 1.80 4.90 -2.52
CA SER A 211 0.64 4.91 -3.40
C SER A 211 -0.35 6.00 -3.02
N PHE A 212 -0.89 6.68 -4.03
CA PHE A 212 -1.94 7.67 -3.89
C PHE A 212 -3.22 7.25 -4.61
N ASN A 213 -3.52 5.93 -4.58
CA ASN A 213 -4.79 5.44 -5.10
C ASN A 213 -5.98 6.01 -4.32
N GLY A 214 -7.19 5.97 -4.89
CA GLY A 214 -8.38 6.63 -4.35
C GLY A 214 -8.76 6.27 -2.91
N ASN A 215 -8.40 5.09 -2.43
CA ASN A 215 -8.71 4.63 -1.08
C ASN A 215 -7.57 4.81 -0.06
N LYS A 216 -6.44 5.40 -0.45
CA LYS A 216 -5.32 5.63 0.46
C LYS A 216 -5.57 6.83 1.39
N VAL A 217 -4.73 7.00 2.40
CA VAL A 217 -4.87 8.13 3.36
C VAL A 217 -4.84 9.47 2.65
N ALA A 218 -3.96 9.62 1.66
CA ALA A 218 -3.93 10.74 0.73
C ALA A 218 -4.02 10.21 -0.70
N THR A 219 -4.71 10.93 -1.59
CA THR A 219 -4.96 10.48 -2.95
C THR A 219 -4.62 11.52 -4.02
N THR A 220 -4.17 11.04 -5.16
CA THR A 220 -4.10 11.82 -6.41
C THR A 220 -5.10 11.28 -7.46
N GLY A 221 -6.10 10.47 -7.02
CA GLY A 221 -6.98 9.70 -7.89
C GLY A 221 -6.33 8.41 -8.38
N GLY A 222 -5.08 8.48 -8.76
CA GLY A 222 -4.14 7.42 -9.06
C GLY A 222 -2.76 8.03 -9.17
N GLY A 223 -1.77 7.41 -8.54
CA GLY A 223 -0.40 7.93 -8.47
C GLY A 223 0.45 7.14 -7.49
N GLY A 224 1.73 7.43 -7.47
CA GLY A 224 2.70 6.91 -6.53
C GLY A 224 3.89 7.83 -6.40
N MET A 225 4.78 7.50 -5.49
CA MET A 225 6.04 8.19 -5.26
C MET A 225 7.14 7.17 -4.96
N LEU A 226 8.30 7.33 -5.55
CA LEU A 226 9.52 6.65 -5.18
C LEU A 226 10.38 7.64 -4.41
N VAL A 227 10.92 7.25 -3.27
CA VAL A 227 11.85 8.08 -2.48
C VAL A 227 13.17 7.35 -2.23
N THR A 228 14.24 8.12 -2.12
CA THR A 228 15.59 7.63 -1.80
C THR A 228 16.49 8.77 -1.35
N ASP A 229 17.54 8.46 -0.59
CA ASP A 229 18.60 9.42 -0.26
C ASP A 229 19.74 9.43 -1.30
N ASP A 230 19.74 8.49 -2.25
CA ASP A 230 20.74 8.37 -3.30
C ASP A 230 20.34 9.19 -4.54
N GLU A 231 21.04 10.29 -4.79
CA GLU A 231 20.80 11.17 -5.93
C GLU A 231 20.93 10.44 -7.29
N ALA A 232 21.85 9.47 -7.40
CA ALA A 232 22.03 8.74 -8.63
C ALA A 232 20.82 7.83 -8.92
N LEU A 233 20.25 7.17 -7.89
CA LEU A 233 19.02 6.40 -8.00
C LEU A 233 17.84 7.29 -8.35
N ALA A 234 17.69 8.45 -7.72
CA ALA A 234 16.62 9.40 -8.00
C ALA A 234 16.66 9.91 -9.45
N ARG A 235 17.85 10.31 -9.94
CA ARG A 235 18.03 10.72 -11.34
C ARG A 235 17.72 9.58 -12.32
N ARG A 236 18.15 8.38 -11.99
CA ARG A 236 17.87 7.19 -12.80
C ARG A 236 16.37 6.85 -12.80
N ALA A 237 15.68 6.93 -11.64
CA ALA A 237 14.25 6.78 -11.54
C ALA A 237 13.50 7.76 -12.43
N LYS A 238 13.89 9.04 -12.37
CA LYS A 238 13.29 10.09 -13.21
C LYS A 238 13.50 9.83 -14.69
N HIS A 239 14.68 9.38 -15.08
CA HIS A 239 15.01 9.00 -16.46
C HIS A 239 14.12 7.86 -16.95
N LEU A 240 14.06 6.76 -16.21
CA LEU A 240 13.25 5.59 -16.57
C LEU A 240 11.75 5.91 -16.65
N THR A 241 11.21 6.65 -15.69
CA THR A 241 9.79 7.03 -15.66
C THR A 241 9.40 8.00 -16.77
N THR A 242 10.37 8.67 -17.40
CA THR A 242 10.19 9.60 -18.52
C THR A 242 10.62 8.99 -19.87
N GLN A 243 10.40 7.70 -20.05
CA GLN A 243 10.70 6.91 -21.25
C GLN A 243 12.20 6.86 -21.61
N ALA A 244 13.11 7.09 -20.67
CA ALA A 244 14.55 7.16 -20.92
C ALA A 244 14.94 8.12 -22.05
N LYS A 245 14.26 9.27 -22.12
CA LYS A 245 14.53 10.30 -23.11
C LYS A 245 15.77 11.11 -22.72
N VAL A 246 16.74 11.17 -23.63
CA VAL A 246 17.95 11.97 -23.44
C VAL A 246 17.59 13.44 -23.61
N PRO A 247 17.90 14.31 -22.62
CA PRO A 247 17.66 15.74 -22.73
C PRO A 247 18.43 16.35 -23.94
N ASP A 248 17.82 17.35 -24.56
CA ASP A 248 18.43 18.20 -25.61
C ASP A 248 18.88 17.49 -26.90
N ILE A 249 18.64 16.18 -27.05
CA ILE A 249 19.00 15.40 -28.25
C ILE A 249 17.73 14.88 -28.97
N GLY A 250 16.83 15.79 -29.30
CA GLY A 250 15.61 15.43 -30.05
C GLY A 250 14.79 14.31 -29.38
N TYR A 251 14.45 13.27 -30.15
CA TYR A 251 13.73 12.07 -29.66
C TYR A 251 14.68 10.85 -29.51
N LEU A 252 15.85 11.07 -28.92
CA LEU A 252 16.74 9.97 -28.56
C LEU A 252 16.32 9.37 -27.24
N HIS A 253 16.16 8.04 -27.22
CA HIS A 253 15.93 7.23 -26.03
C HIS A 253 17.10 6.26 -25.94
N ASP A 254 17.88 6.30 -24.87
CA ASP A 254 19.14 5.54 -24.73
C ASP A 254 18.95 4.14 -24.17
N GLU A 255 17.74 3.86 -23.64
CA GLU A 255 17.35 2.56 -23.16
C GLU A 255 15.82 2.37 -23.18
N VAL A 256 15.33 1.21 -22.75
CA VAL A 256 13.91 0.95 -22.55
C VAL A 256 13.45 1.68 -21.28
N GLY A 257 12.64 2.72 -21.46
CA GLY A 257 12.01 3.47 -20.37
C GLY A 257 10.49 3.30 -20.36
N TYR A 258 9.83 3.93 -19.38
CA TYR A 258 8.42 3.73 -19.09
C TYR A 258 7.65 5.06 -19.12
N ASN A 259 6.41 5.03 -19.55
CA ASN A 259 5.50 6.17 -19.44
C ASN A 259 4.80 6.14 -18.07
N TYR A 260 5.59 6.34 -17.01
CA TYR A 260 5.13 6.22 -15.63
C TYR A 260 5.07 7.55 -14.88
N ARG A 261 5.00 8.66 -15.60
CA ARG A 261 4.92 10.00 -14.98
C ARG A 261 3.55 10.28 -14.39
N LEU A 262 3.53 10.98 -13.26
CA LEU A 262 2.32 11.58 -12.74
C LEU A 262 1.90 12.78 -13.59
N SER A 263 0.59 13.01 -13.79
CA SER A 263 0.11 14.20 -14.45
C SER A 263 0.12 15.42 -13.51
N ASN A 264 0.23 16.63 -14.07
CA ASN A 264 0.21 17.87 -13.30
C ASN A 264 -1.12 18.09 -12.56
N ILE A 265 -2.24 17.65 -13.15
CA ILE A 265 -3.55 17.69 -12.48
C ILE A 265 -3.53 16.79 -11.23
N ALA A 266 -3.01 15.56 -11.35
CA ALA A 266 -2.91 14.63 -10.23
C ALA A 266 -1.91 15.14 -9.17
N ALA A 267 -0.81 15.76 -9.60
CA ALA A 267 0.16 16.36 -8.68
C ALA A 267 -0.45 17.56 -7.90
N GLY A 268 -1.25 18.40 -8.55
CA GLY A 268 -1.98 19.46 -7.87
C GLY A 268 -2.96 18.92 -6.81
N LEU A 269 -3.69 17.84 -7.15
CA LEU A 269 -4.51 17.13 -6.16
C LEU A 269 -3.66 16.61 -5.00
N GLY A 270 -2.49 16.02 -5.31
CA GLY A 270 -1.55 15.48 -4.31
C GLY A 270 -1.00 16.54 -3.37
N LEU A 271 -0.66 17.73 -3.86
CA LEU A 271 -0.23 18.86 -3.04
C LEU A 271 -1.29 19.27 -2.02
N ALA A 272 -2.54 19.41 -2.46
CA ALA A 272 -3.66 19.75 -1.57
C ALA A 272 -3.85 18.66 -0.49
N GLN A 273 -3.76 17.38 -0.87
CA GLN A 273 -3.87 16.26 0.06
C GLN A 273 -2.69 16.22 1.05
N LEU A 274 -1.47 16.54 0.59
CA LEU A 274 -0.28 16.60 1.46
C LEU A 274 -0.41 17.73 2.50
N GLU A 275 -0.94 18.89 2.11
CA GLU A 275 -1.21 19.99 3.05
C GLU A 275 -2.25 19.62 4.13
N ARG A 276 -3.21 18.77 3.78
CA ARG A 276 -4.27 18.31 4.69
C ARG A 276 -3.91 17.03 5.46
N LEU A 277 -2.82 16.37 5.10
CA LEU A 277 -2.44 15.07 5.63
C LEU A 277 -2.38 15.01 7.17
N PRO A 278 -1.82 16.01 7.91
CA PRO A 278 -1.85 15.96 9.38
C PRO A 278 -3.26 15.82 9.95
N GLY A 279 -4.23 16.55 9.40
CA GLY A 279 -5.63 16.44 9.81
C GLY A 279 -6.27 15.09 9.43
N PHE A 280 -5.84 14.46 8.35
CA PHE A 280 -6.28 13.12 7.98
C PHE A 280 -5.77 12.06 8.96
N LEU A 281 -4.50 12.13 9.33
CA LEU A 281 -3.90 11.23 10.33
C LEU A 281 -4.58 11.38 11.69
N GLU A 282 -4.82 12.62 12.14
CA GLU A 282 -5.57 12.87 13.39
C GLU A 282 -6.98 12.26 13.33
N ALA A 283 -7.67 12.38 12.20
CA ALA A 283 -9.00 11.77 12.03
C ALA A 283 -8.93 10.24 12.07
N LYS A 284 -7.92 9.63 11.41
CA LYS A 284 -7.69 8.18 11.44
C LYS A 284 -7.45 7.66 12.85
N HIS A 285 -6.54 8.28 13.59
CA HIS A 285 -6.24 7.91 14.97
C HIS A 285 -7.44 8.09 15.90
N ARG A 286 -8.25 9.14 15.70
CA ARG A 286 -9.49 9.34 16.48
C ARG A 286 -10.49 8.22 16.20
N ILE A 287 -10.69 7.85 14.92
CA ILE A 287 -11.60 6.78 14.52
C ILE A 287 -11.13 5.45 15.11
N ALA A 288 -9.84 5.12 14.99
CA ALA A 288 -9.27 3.88 15.50
C ALA A 288 -9.41 3.77 17.02
N ARG A 289 -9.04 4.79 17.78
CA ARG A 289 -9.21 4.81 19.26
C ARG A 289 -10.65 4.54 19.67
N ARG A 290 -11.62 5.17 19.01
CA ARG A 290 -13.04 4.95 19.34
C ARG A 290 -13.49 3.51 19.06
N TYR A 291 -12.97 2.86 18.03
CA TYR A 291 -13.22 1.44 17.77
C TYR A 291 -12.52 0.54 18.80
N ASP A 292 -11.28 0.83 19.16
CA ASP A 292 -10.54 0.09 20.20
C ASP A 292 -11.33 0.12 21.52
N GLU A 293 -11.81 1.30 21.94
CA GLU A 293 -12.63 1.47 23.15
C GLU A 293 -13.97 0.72 23.08
N ALA A 294 -14.64 0.75 21.91
CA ALA A 294 -15.95 0.14 21.75
C ALA A 294 -15.91 -1.39 21.65
N PHE A 295 -14.78 -1.98 21.22
CA PHE A 295 -14.68 -3.39 20.89
C PHE A 295 -13.80 -4.19 21.85
N VAL A 296 -13.17 -3.56 22.84
CA VAL A 296 -12.22 -4.20 23.78
C VAL A 296 -12.80 -5.43 24.49
N ASP A 297 -14.10 -5.43 24.79
CA ASP A 297 -14.77 -6.53 25.48
C ASP A 297 -15.43 -7.54 24.52
N LEU A 298 -15.32 -7.34 23.19
CA LEU A 298 -15.85 -8.27 22.21
C LEU A 298 -14.87 -9.41 21.91
N PRO A 299 -15.37 -10.58 21.45
CA PRO A 299 -14.52 -11.68 21.05
C PRO A 299 -13.84 -11.46 19.70
N LEU A 300 -13.40 -10.24 19.43
CA LEU A 300 -12.66 -9.84 18.24
C LEU A 300 -11.15 -9.78 18.55
N THR A 301 -10.29 -10.16 17.59
CA THR A 301 -8.89 -9.74 17.66
C THR A 301 -8.80 -8.35 17.02
N LEU A 302 -8.40 -7.36 17.80
CA LEU A 302 -8.21 -5.98 17.33
C LEU A 302 -6.89 -5.85 16.54
N PRO A 303 -6.72 -4.75 15.75
CA PRO A 303 -5.46 -4.52 15.03
C PRO A 303 -4.28 -4.51 16.01
N PRO A 304 -3.13 -5.05 15.63
CA PRO A 304 -1.95 -5.01 16.47
C PRO A 304 -1.53 -3.56 16.77
N ARG A 305 -1.08 -3.33 18.01
CA ARG A 305 -0.49 -2.07 18.46
C ARG A 305 0.93 -2.37 18.89
N ILE A 306 1.89 -2.10 18.02
CA ILE A 306 3.29 -2.44 18.25
C ILE A 306 3.95 -1.30 19.02
N GLU A 307 4.54 -1.62 20.18
CA GLU A 307 5.28 -0.64 20.98
C GLU A 307 6.43 -0.04 20.16
N GLY A 308 6.62 1.25 20.28
CA GLY A 308 7.66 1.96 19.55
C GLY A 308 7.29 2.33 18.11
N THR A 309 6.02 2.14 17.72
CA THR A 309 5.52 2.55 16.41
C THR A 309 4.27 3.40 16.51
N GLU A 310 3.99 4.19 15.48
CA GLU A 310 2.74 4.90 15.27
C GLU A 310 2.20 4.56 13.88
N SER A 311 1.16 3.69 13.84
CA SER A 311 0.45 3.35 12.60
C SER A 311 -0.34 4.56 12.10
N ASN A 312 -0.52 4.69 10.79
CA ASN A 312 -1.43 5.69 10.22
C ASN A 312 -2.91 5.27 10.27
N ASP A 313 -3.20 4.06 10.78
CA ASP A 313 -4.56 3.49 10.83
C ASP A 313 -5.29 3.55 9.47
N TRP A 314 -4.57 3.27 8.36
CA TRP A 314 -5.15 3.37 7.02
C TRP A 314 -6.46 2.61 6.88
N LEU A 315 -6.49 1.34 7.29
CA LEU A 315 -7.71 0.54 7.38
C LEU A 315 -7.78 -0.10 8.76
N TYR A 316 -8.83 0.23 9.52
CA TYR A 316 -9.11 -0.43 10.79
C TYR A 316 -9.66 -1.83 10.53
N SER A 317 -8.89 -2.86 10.86
CA SER A 317 -9.20 -4.25 10.53
C SER A 317 -9.23 -5.13 11.77
N VAL A 318 -10.20 -6.02 11.86
CA VAL A 318 -10.39 -6.94 12.99
C VAL A 318 -10.47 -8.38 12.52
N LEU A 319 -10.14 -9.35 13.40
CA LEU A 319 -10.34 -10.76 13.11
C LEU A 319 -11.58 -11.26 13.83
N VAL A 320 -12.52 -11.80 13.06
CA VAL A 320 -13.80 -12.33 13.53
C VAL A 320 -13.63 -13.81 13.89
N PRO A 321 -14.04 -14.27 15.09
CA PRO A 321 -13.94 -15.66 15.46
C PRO A 321 -14.93 -16.53 14.65
N GLU A 322 -14.49 -17.74 14.27
CA GLU A 322 -15.30 -18.66 13.45
C GLU A 322 -16.54 -19.16 14.18
N ASP A 323 -16.44 -19.43 15.49
CA ASP A 323 -17.55 -19.90 16.34
C ASP A 323 -18.69 -18.88 16.52
N LYS A 324 -18.48 -17.64 16.10
CA LYS A 324 -19.48 -16.56 16.06
C LYS A 324 -20.04 -16.30 14.66
N GLY A 325 -19.97 -17.28 13.75
CA GLY A 325 -20.46 -17.18 12.39
C GLY A 325 -19.40 -16.80 11.36
N GLY A 326 -18.23 -16.35 11.82
CA GLY A 326 -17.08 -16.06 10.97
C GLY A 326 -17.22 -14.78 10.13
N ARG A 327 -16.20 -14.53 9.35
CA ARG A 327 -16.01 -13.33 8.52
C ARG A 327 -17.19 -13.04 7.57
N ASP A 328 -17.64 -14.04 6.83
CA ASP A 328 -18.62 -13.79 5.75
C ASP A 328 -20.01 -13.47 6.33
N ALA A 329 -20.41 -14.11 7.46
CA ALA A 329 -21.64 -13.76 8.16
C ALA A 329 -21.55 -12.33 8.75
N PHE A 330 -20.40 -11.95 9.30
CA PHE A 330 -20.18 -10.61 9.82
C PHE A 330 -20.28 -9.54 8.72
N ILE A 331 -19.65 -9.75 7.57
CA ILE A 331 -19.76 -8.85 6.41
C ILE A 331 -21.23 -8.74 5.95
N ALA A 332 -21.96 -9.87 5.86
CA ALA A 332 -23.36 -9.86 5.48
C ALA A 332 -24.24 -9.09 6.49
N HIS A 333 -23.95 -9.24 7.80
CA HIS A 333 -24.63 -8.50 8.87
C HIS A 333 -24.36 -7.00 8.76
N LEU A 334 -23.09 -6.56 8.63
CA LEU A 334 -22.75 -5.15 8.43
C LEU A 334 -23.48 -4.57 7.21
N LYS A 335 -23.52 -5.30 6.10
CA LYS A 335 -24.24 -4.89 4.89
C LYS A 335 -25.73 -4.70 5.13
N SER A 336 -26.37 -5.55 5.95
CA SER A 336 -27.80 -5.41 6.31
C SER A 336 -28.07 -4.14 7.13
N HIS A 337 -27.05 -3.61 7.81
CA HIS A 337 -27.07 -2.34 8.54
C HIS A 337 -26.57 -1.15 7.70
N ARG A 338 -26.40 -1.35 6.36
CA ARG A 338 -25.90 -0.34 5.41
C ARG A 338 -24.47 0.14 5.76
N VAL A 339 -23.67 -0.75 6.31
CA VAL A 339 -22.25 -0.54 6.64
C VAL A 339 -21.41 -1.42 5.73
N GLN A 340 -20.38 -0.85 5.11
CA GLN A 340 -19.45 -1.63 4.30
C GLN A 340 -18.42 -2.33 5.20
N GLY A 341 -18.42 -3.66 5.20
CA GLY A 341 -17.30 -4.48 5.64
C GLY A 341 -16.57 -5.06 4.42
N ARG A 342 -15.26 -5.19 4.50
CA ARG A 342 -14.46 -5.80 3.42
C ARG A 342 -13.50 -6.83 3.98
N ALA A 343 -13.50 -8.05 3.40
CA ALA A 343 -12.52 -9.07 3.72
C ALA A 343 -11.10 -8.57 3.43
N LEU A 344 -10.15 -9.01 4.26
CA LEU A 344 -8.72 -8.81 4.00
C LEU A 344 -8.27 -9.59 2.75
N TRP A 345 -7.07 -9.32 2.25
CA TRP A 345 -6.56 -9.94 1.04
C TRP A 345 -6.37 -11.44 1.21
N ARG A 346 -6.60 -12.16 0.12
CA ARG A 346 -6.15 -13.54 0.01
C ARG A 346 -4.62 -13.52 -0.12
N PRO A 347 -3.88 -14.32 0.67
CA PRO A 347 -2.43 -14.42 0.56
C PRO A 347 -1.96 -14.71 -0.86
N LEU A 348 -0.77 -14.21 -1.21
CA LEU A 348 -0.26 -14.28 -2.57
C LEU A 348 -0.02 -15.72 -3.04
N HIS A 349 0.42 -16.62 -2.14
CA HIS A 349 0.61 -18.04 -2.46
C HIS A 349 -0.70 -18.72 -2.90
N ALA A 350 -1.86 -18.24 -2.44
CA ALA A 350 -3.18 -18.75 -2.81
C ALA A 350 -3.75 -18.09 -4.09
N GLN A 351 -3.10 -17.04 -4.62
CA GLN A 351 -3.51 -16.37 -5.84
C GLN A 351 -3.10 -17.19 -7.07
N PRO A 352 -4.02 -17.41 -8.06
CA PRO A 352 -3.72 -18.24 -9.22
C PRO A 352 -2.42 -17.93 -9.97
N PRO A 353 -2.04 -16.65 -10.19
CA PRO A 353 -0.80 -16.32 -10.91
C PRO A 353 0.49 -16.70 -10.17
N PHE A 354 0.42 -16.85 -8.84
CA PHE A 354 1.59 -17.03 -7.97
C PHE A 354 1.61 -18.40 -7.28
N ARG A 355 0.67 -19.28 -7.63
CA ARG A 355 0.71 -20.68 -7.18
C ARG A 355 2.00 -21.35 -7.64
N GLY A 356 2.74 -21.89 -6.69
CA GLY A 356 4.04 -22.54 -6.99
C GLY A 356 5.25 -21.64 -6.74
N SER A 357 5.06 -20.39 -6.30
CA SER A 357 6.12 -19.59 -5.70
C SER A 357 6.63 -20.28 -4.43
N SER A 358 7.93 -20.13 -4.15
CA SER A 358 8.50 -20.55 -2.86
C SER A 358 7.81 -19.77 -1.75
N THR A 359 7.32 -20.47 -0.71
CA THR A 359 6.59 -19.87 0.40
C THR A 359 7.21 -20.31 1.73
N LEU A 360 7.52 -19.35 2.58
CA LEU A 360 8.05 -19.55 3.92
C LEU A 360 6.90 -19.28 4.92
N GLY A 361 6.44 -20.28 5.63
CA GLY A 361 5.25 -20.19 6.48
C GLY A 361 3.95 -20.26 5.66
N GLY A 362 3.01 -19.33 5.87
CA GLY A 362 1.72 -19.22 5.20
C GLY A 362 0.52 -19.35 6.13
N ALA A 363 0.69 -19.83 7.35
CA ALA A 363 -0.42 -20.07 8.28
C ALA A 363 -1.04 -18.77 8.84
N VAL A 364 -0.22 -17.76 9.09
CA VAL A 364 -0.69 -16.48 9.63
C VAL A 364 -1.46 -15.72 8.54
N GLY A 365 -0.92 -15.62 7.33
CA GLY A 365 -1.61 -14.99 6.20
C GLY A 365 -2.95 -15.67 5.89
N ASP A 366 -3.02 -17.00 5.96
CA ASP A 366 -4.27 -17.76 5.78
C ASP A 366 -5.30 -17.43 6.86
N ASP A 367 -4.89 -17.34 8.16
CA ASP A 367 -5.78 -16.97 9.26
C ASP A 367 -6.28 -15.52 9.11
N LEU A 368 -5.38 -14.58 8.76
CA LEU A 368 -5.74 -13.20 8.50
C LEU A 368 -6.79 -13.08 7.38
N PHE A 369 -6.64 -13.83 6.31
CA PHE A 369 -7.64 -13.89 5.25
C PHE A 369 -8.94 -14.55 5.69
N ALA A 370 -8.87 -15.66 6.41
CA ALA A 370 -10.05 -16.42 6.83
C ALA A 370 -10.95 -15.61 7.77
N ARG A 371 -10.37 -14.79 8.64
CA ARG A 371 -11.06 -14.10 9.71
C ARG A 371 -11.13 -12.58 9.54
N GLY A 372 -10.29 -11.99 8.71
CA GLY A 372 -10.05 -10.55 8.66
C GLY A 372 -11.15 -9.75 7.95
N VAL A 373 -11.60 -8.65 8.58
CA VAL A 373 -12.54 -7.68 8.05
C VAL A 373 -12.10 -6.26 8.35
N SER A 374 -12.01 -5.42 7.33
CA SER A 374 -11.85 -3.97 7.49
C SER A 374 -13.19 -3.28 7.69
N LEU A 375 -13.22 -2.32 8.63
CA LEU A 375 -14.37 -1.49 8.97
C LEU A 375 -14.25 -0.07 8.41
N PRO A 376 -15.36 0.68 8.27
CA PRO A 376 -15.36 2.06 7.78
C PRO A 376 -14.42 2.98 8.56
N CYS A 377 -13.53 3.66 7.83
CA CYS A 377 -12.53 4.54 8.43
C CYS A 377 -12.13 5.72 7.49
N SER A 378 -13.06 6.22 6.67
CA SER A 378 -12.85 7.45 5.89
C SER A 378 -12.48 8.61 6.79
N THR A 379 -11.59 9.49 6.36
CA THR A 379 -11.14 10.65 7.17
C THR A 379 -12.23 11.68 7.43
N ASP A 380 -13.33 11.63 6.69
CA ASP A 380 -14.55 12.43 6.84
C ASP A 380 -15.70 11.65 7.51
N LEU A 381 -15.45 10.44 8.06
CA LEU A 381 -16.45 9.67 8.79
C LEU A 381 -16.99 10.47 9.97
N THR A 382 -18.30 10.74 9.93
CA THR A 382 -18.96 11.49 11.00
C THR A 382 -19.07 10.65 12.27
N GLU A 383 -19.17 11.31 13.44
CA GLU A 383 -19.40 10.61 14.71
C GLU A 383 -20.69 9.79 14.70
N ALA A 384 -21.75 10.29 14.04
CA ALA A 384 -23.02 9.60 13.90
C ALA A 384 -22.89 8.33 13.05
N ASP A 385 -22.17 8.40 11.92
CA ASP A 385 -21.95 7.23 11.09
C ASP A 385 -21.01 6.23 11.77
N GLN A 386 -19.97 6.70 12.46
CA GLN A 386 -19.13 5.81 13.26
C GLN A 386 -19.91 5.12 14.38
N GLN A 387 -20.84 5.82 15.04
CA GLN A 387 -21.72 5.21 16.04
C GLN A 387 -22.59 4.10 15.43
N ARG A 388 -23.12 4.30 14.22
CA ARG A 388 -23.87 3.26 13.50
C ARG A 388 -23.04 2.02 13.20
N VAL A 389 -21.75 2.21 12.85
CA VAL A 389 -20.81 1.09 12.68
C VAL A 389 -20.64 0.34 14.00
N VAL A 390 -20.38 1.06 15.10
CA VAL A 390 -20.24 0.47 16.43
C VAL A 390 -21.49 -0.34 16.83
N GLU A 391 -22.69 0.25 16.66
CA GLU A 391 -23.96 -0.43 16.97
C GLU A 391 -24.16 -1.70 16.12
N ALA A 392 -23.82 -1.65 14.83
CA ALA A 392 -23.90 -2.81 13.96
C ALA A 392 -22.93 -3.92 14.39
N VAL A 393 -21.70 -3.57 14.78
CA VAL A 393 -20.74 -4.55 15.31
C VAL A 393 -21.22 -5.17 16.62
N LEU A 394 -21.65 -4.35 17.60
CA LEU A 394 -22.17 -4.82 18.88
C LEU A 394 -23.40 -5.75 18.71
N ALA A 395 -24.31 -5.42 17.79
CA ALA A 395 -25.49 -6.22 17.51
C ALA A 395 -25.18 -7.60 16.91
N PHE A 396 -24.02 -7.77 16.25
CA PHE A 396 -23.60 -9.08 15.74
C PHE A 396 -23.19 -10.03 16.86
N PHE A 397 -22.65 -9.52 17.95
CA PHE A 397 -22.14 -10.32 19.08
C PHE A 397 -23.12 -10.40 20.27
N ALA A 398 -24.26 -9.68 20.22
CA ALA A 398 -25.30 -9.75 21.23
C ALA A 398 -26.13 -11.04 21.09
#